data_ddcdd2b18c6c8922df84128e8e7fdf98
#
_entry.id   ddcdd2b18c6c8922df84128e8e7fdf98
#
_cell.length_a   1.000
_cell.length_b   1.000
_cell.length_c   1.000
_cell.angle_alpha   90.00
_cell.angle_beta   90.00
_cell.angle_gamma   90.00
#
_symmetry.space_group_name_H-M   'P 1'
#
loop_
_entity.id
_entity.type
_entity.pdbx_description
1 polymer ?
#
loop_
_entity_poly.entity_id
_entity_poly.type
_entity_poly.pdbx_seq_one_letter_code
_entity_poly.pdbx_strand_id
1 'polypeptide(L)'
;MAMKIMAVRIGDRYGPEYEKYLEEKLPEYEFIWVREPIRKDILLQWNKMYGMSLDIDEPICVMDIDVLLVNNYKELFEYPIKKGQFVSIPGWWRDTENKRYKINGGFFKYYPKDCRYIYDKFMQDPDHWQNFYIKRGIAKGPVNGEQYFVEDNVNQELELITVPEKWVARWCAKEEIGVKNFDLNKWKAKNAQLYNKITGNDYVYLGGEFHPDIKMVHFTHATNKPHDWEDINEFR
;
A
#
# COMPACT_ATOMS: atom_id res chain seq x y z
N MET A 1 -24.19 -2.26 6.15
CA MET A 1 -23.71 -1.67 4.88
C MET A 1 -22.43 -2.39 4.48
N ALA A 2 -22.14 -2.47 3.17
CA ALA A 2 -20.86 -3.02 2.72
C ALA A 2 -19.73 -2.05 3.13
N MET A 3 -18.59 -2.59 3.57
CA MET A 3 -17.41 -1.78 3.85
C MET A 3 -16.92 -1.11 2.56
N LYS A 4 -16.47 0.14 2.66
CA LYS A 4 -15.97 0.90 1.52
C LYS A 4 -14.47 0.77 1.39
N ILE A 5 -14.01 0.69 0.14
CA ILE A 5 -12.59 0.71 -0.21
C ILE A 5 -12.34 1.96 -1.05
N MET A 6 -11.42 2.81 -0.62
CA MET A 6 -10.98 3.95 -1.40
C MET A 6 -9.64 3.66 -2.06
N ALA A 7 -9.52 4.00 -3.33
CA ALA A 7 -8.28 3.88 -4.08
C ALA A 7 -8.07 5.10 -5.00
N VAL A 8 -6.80 5.43 -5.26
CA VAL A 8 -6.40 6.60 -6.04
C VAL A 8 -5.84 6.13 -7.38
N ARG A 9 -6.48 6.55 -8.49
CA ARG A 9 -5.98 6.35 -9.85
C ARG A 9 -6.03 7.66 -10.62
N ILE A 10 -4.96 8.44 -10.52
CA ILE A 10 -4.83 9.76 -11.15
C ILE A 10 -3.75 9.71 -12.22
N GLY A 11 -4.05 10.28 -13.38
CA GLY A 11 -3.16 10.31 -14.55
C GLY A 11 -3.13 8.98 -15.32
N ASP A 12 -2.19 8.86 -16.26
CA ASP A 12 -2.16 7.79 -17.26
C ASP A 12 -1.21 6.64 -16.92
N ARG A 13 -0.59 6.69 -15.74
CA ARG A 13 0.39 5.69 -15.32
C ARG A 13 -0.22 4.30 -15.14
N TYR A 14 -1.43 4.26 -14.58
CA TYR A 14 -2.20 3.05 -14.34
C TYR A 14 -3.51 3.12 -15.13
N GLY A 15 -3.76 2.13 -15.95
CA GLY A 15 -4.97 2.05 -16.77
C GLY A 15 -6.20 1.55 -15.99
N PRO A 16 -7.36 1.49 -16.65
CA PRO A 16 -8.60 1.02 -16.04
C PRO A 16 -8.58 -0.47 -15.65
N GLU A 17 -7.63 -1.24 -16.18
CA GLU A 17 -7.44 -2.65 -15.86
C GLU A 17 -7.12 -2.89 -14.37
N TYR A 18 -6.49 -1.93 -13.69
CA TYR A 18 -6.24 -1.99 -12.24
C TYR A 18 -7.53 -1.86 -11.43
N GLU A 19 -8.44 -0.96 -11.84
CA GLU A 19 -9.76 -0.82 -11.22
C GLU A 19 -10.55 -2.11 -11.42
N LYS A 20 -10.63 -2.59 -12.66
CA LYS A 20 -11.33 -3.82 -13.02
C LYS A 20 -10.84 -5.01 -12.18
N TYR A 21 -9.52 -5.19 -12.06
CA TYR A 21 -8.95 -6.25 -11.25
C TYR A 21 -9.43 -6.20 -9.80
N LEU A 22 -9.38 -5.02 -9.17
CA LEU A 22 -9.79 -4.88 -7.77
C LEU A 22 -11.30 -5.08 -7.59
N GLU A 23 -12.12 -4.55 -8.49
CA GLU A 23 -13.58 -4.73 -8.45
C GLU A 23 -13.98 -6.20 -8.66
N GLU A 24 -13.29 -6.93 -9.54
CA GLU A 24 -13.52 -8.36 -9.75
C GLU A 24 -13.07 -9.21 -8.55
N LYS A 25 -11.99 -8.82 -7.87
CA LYS A 25 -11.48 -9.52 -6.66
C LYS A 25 -12.31 -9.22 -5.41
N LEU A 26 -12.92 -8.05 -5.32
CA LEU A 26 -13.58 -7.52 -4.13
C LEU A 26 -15.02 -7.08 -4.42
N PRO A 27 -15.86 -7.93 -5.06
CA PRO A 27 -17.20 -7.55 -5.53
C PRO A 27 -18.19 -7.24 -4.41
N GLU A 28 -17.90 -7.66 -3.18
CA GLU A 28 -18.70 -7.39 -1.99
C GLU A 28 -18.47 -6.01 -1.37
N TYR A 29 -17.45 -5.27 -1.83
CA TYR A 29 -17.09 -3.95 -1.31
C TYR A 29 -17.53 -2.84 -2.26
N GLU A 30 -17.84 -1.67 -1.70
CA GLU A 30 -18.14 -0.47 -2.48
C GLU A 30 -16.86 0.33 -2.69
N PHE A 31 -16.47 0.58 -3.95
CA PHE A 31 -15.28 1.36 -4.28
C PHE A 31 -15.56 2.86 -4.35
N ILE A 32 -14.67 3.64 -3.74
CA ILE A 32 -14.56 5.10 -3.88
C ILE A 32 -13.30 5.38 -4.70
N TRP A 33 -13.47 5.60 -6.00
CA TRP A 33 -12.36 5.90 -6.89
C TRP A 33 -12.04 7.39 -6.90
N VAL A 34 -10.81 7.76 -6.55
CA VAL A 34 -10.29 9.13 -6.71
C VAL A 34 -9.53 9.18 -8.04
N ARG A 35 -10.18 9.71 -9.07
CA ARG A 35 -9.63 9.79 -10.43
C ARG A 35 -9.06 11.16 -10.78
N GLU A 36 -9.39 12.16 -9.99
CA GLU A 36 -8.90 13.53 -10.12
C GLU A 36 -8.31 14.00 -8.78
N PRO A 37 -7.28 14.85 -8.79
CA PRO A 37 -6.76 15.40 -7.55
C PRO A 37 -7.83 16.16 -6.77
N ILE A 38 -7.91 15.94 -5.46
CA ILE A 38 -8.82 16.68 -4.56
C ILE A 38 -8.55 18.19 -4.56
N ARG A 39 -7.32 18.54 -4.89
CA ARG A 39 -6.87 19.92 -5.21
C ARG A 39 -5.69 19.83 -6.17
N LYS A 40 -5.57 20.78 -7.12
CA LYS A 40 -4.60 20.72 -8.23
C LYS A 40 -3.13 20.62 -7.80
N ASP A 41 -2.81 21.11 -6.63
CA ASP A 41 -1.47 21.11 -6.05
C ASP A 41 -1.16 19.86 -5.20
N ILE A 42 -2.12 18.92 -5.07
CA ILE A 42 -1.94 17.69 -4.31
C ILE A 42 -1.51 16.55 -5.24
N LEU A 43 -0.34 16.01 -4.94
CA LEU A 43 0.32 14.99 -5.75
C LEU A 43 -0.19 13.57 -5.45
N LEU A 44 -0.51 12.83 -6.46
CA LEU A 44 -0.77 11.38 -6.52
C LEU A 44 -1.24 10.74 -5.18
N GLN A 45 -0.36 10.03 -4.47
CA GLN A 45 -0.68 9.28 -3.24
C GLN A 45 -1.20 10.16 -2.10
N TRP A 46 -0.84 11.45 -2.07
CA TRP A 46 -1.38 12.38 -1.08
C TRP A 46 -2.90 12.56 -1.18
N ASN A 47 -3.48 12.20 -2.32
CA ASN A 47 -4.93 12.19 -2.49
C ASN A 47 -5.63 11.10 -1.66
N LYS A 48 -4.90 10.15 -1.06
CA LYS A 48 -5.43 9.22 -0.06
C LYS A 48 -5.96 9.92 1.18
N MET A 49 -5.48 11.14 1.46
CA MET A 49 -5.99 11.97 2.55
C MET A 49 -7.50 12.23 2.42
N TYR A 50 -8.05 12.18 1.19
CA TYR A 50 -9.48 12.33 0.96
C TYR A 50 -10.33 11.35 1.79
N GLY A 51 -9.88 10.12 1.95
CA GLY A 51 -10.57 9.13 2.77
C GLY A 51 -10.80 9.56 4.22
N MET A 52 -9.88 10.37 4.78
CA MET A 52 -9.98 10.90 6.14
C MET A 52 -10.94 12.09 6.24
N SER A 53 -11.42 12.63 5.11
CA SER A 53 -12.40 13.71 5.06
C SER A 53 -13.85 13.23 4.97
N LEU A 54 -14.06 11.95 4.69
CA LEU A 54 -15.38 11.39 4.47
C LEU A 54 -16.23 11.40 5.75
N ASP A 55 -17.50 11.76 5.60
CA ASP A 55 -18.48 11.70 6.69
C ASP A 55 -19.11 10.29 6.76
N ILE A 56 -18.29 9.33 7.15
CA ILE A 56 -18.65 7.90 7.26
C ILE A 56 -18.38 7.46 8.70
N ASP A 57 -19.35 6.79 9.32
CA ASP A 57 -19.25 6.29 10.69
C ASP A 57 -18.60 4.91 10.79
N GLU A 58 -18.62 4.15 9.70
CA GLU A 58 -18.01 2.83 9.59
C GLU A 58 -16.53 2.93 9.19
N PRO A 59 -15.71 1.91 9.48
CA PRO A 59 -14.34 1.89 9.00
C PRO A 59 -14.30 1.73 7.48
N ILE A 60 -13.32 2.38 6.86
CA ILE A 60 -13.01 2.20 5.44
C ILE A 60 -11.61 1.62 5.27
N CYS A 61 -11.36 0.99 4.13
CA CYS A 61 -10.01 0.67 3.68
C CYS A 61 -9.55 1.68 2.63
N VAL A 62 -8.29 2.04 2.66
CA VAL A 62 -7.62 2.84 1.62
C VAL A 62 -6.43 2.04 1.13
N MET A 63 -6.31 1.83 -0.17
CA MET A 63 -5.26 0.97 -0.70
C MET A 63 -4.63 1.47 -1.98
N ASP A 64 -3.40 1.03 -2.24
CA ASP A 64 -2.76 1.18 -3.54
C ASP A 64 -3.42 0.24 -4.56
N ILE A 65 -3.32 0.60 -5.83
CA ILE A 65 -3.91 -0.17 -6.93
C ILE A 65 -2.92 -1.17 -7.56
N ASP A 66 -1.62 -0.97 -7.33
CA ASP A 66 -0.55 -1.84 -7.82
C ASP A 66 -0.23 -2.95 -6.80
N VAL A 67 -1.26 -3.71 -6.47
CA VAL A 67 -1.19 -4.85 -5.54
C VAL A 67 -1.78 -6.10 -6.18
N LEU A 68 -1.30 -7.27 -5.75
CA LEU A 68 -1.90 -8.56 -6.07
C LEU A 68 -2.47 -9.17 -4.78
N LEU A 69 -3.75 -9.51 -4.81
CA LEU A 69 -4.45 -10.16 -3.71
C LEU A 69 -4.42 -11.68 -3.90
N VAL A 70 -3.84 -12.39 -2.93
CA VAL A 70 -3.61 -13.83 -3.01
C VAL A 70 -4.09 -14.57 -1.77
N ASN A 71 -4.25 -15.87 -1.87
CA ASN A 71 -4.70 -16.72 -0.76
C ASN A 71 -5.99 -16.21 -0.08
N ASN A 72 -6.04 -16.21 1.23
CA ASN A 72 -7.18 -15.71 2.01
C ASN A 72 -7.10 -14.18 2.21
N TYR A 73 -6.91 -13.41 1.14
CA TYR A 73 -6.72 -11.96 1.18
C TYR A 73 -7.85 -11.18 1.88
N LYS A 74 -9.06 -11.74 1.96
CA LYS A 74 -10.18 -11.12 2.66
C LYS A 74 -9.88 -10.85 4.13
N GLU A 75 -9.05 -11.68 4.76
CA GLU A 75 -8.62 -11.48 6.15
C GLU A 75 -7.94 -10.11 6.35
N LEU A 76 -7.31 -9.54 5.32
CA LEU A 76 -6.72 -8.21 5.37
C LEU A 76 -7.79 -7.13 5.54
N PHE A 77 -8.87 -7.23 4.75
CA PHE A 77 -9.99 -6.28 4.79
C PHE A 77 -10.85 -6.48 6.04
N GLU A 78 -10.99 -7.71 6.50
CA GLU A 78 -11.75 -8.10 7.70
C GLU A 78 -10.95 -7.91 9.00
N TYR A 79 -9.67 -7.54 8.91
CA TYR A 79 -8.83 -7.35 10.10
C TYR A 79 -9.55 -6.47 11.14
N PRO A 80 -9.66 -6.92 12.40
CA PRO A 80 -10.46 -6.23 13.39
C PRO A 80 -9.93 -4.83 13.69
N ILE A 81 -10.85 -3.88 13.85
CA ILE A 81 -10.54 -2.50 14.19
C ILE A 81 -11.61 -1.92 15.12
N LYS A 82 -11.20 -1.07 16.04
CA LYS A 82 -12.07 -0.29 16.94
C LYS A 82 -11.84 1.21 16.70
N LYS A 83 -12.80 2.04 17.12
CA LYS A 83 -12.60 3.50 17.16
C LYS A 83 -11.34 3.84 17.95
N GLY A 84 -10.62 4.86 17.51
CA GLY A 84 -9.32 5.22 18.09
C GLY A 84 -8.14 4.37 17.59
N GLN A 85 -8.36 3.41 16.68
CA GLN A 85 -7.32 2.58 16.08
C GLN A 85 -7.11 2.91 14.60
N PHE A 86 -5.87 2.73 14.15
CA PHE A 86 -5.47 2.83 12.76
C PHE A 86 -4.69 1.58 12.36
N VAL A 87 -5.18 0.82 11.39
CA VAL A 87 -4.54 -0.41 10.91
C VAL A 87 -3.80 -0.12 9.61
N SER A 88 -2.57 -0.62 9.49
CA SER A 88 -1.77 -0.53 8.28
C SER A 88 -1.00 -1.82 8.01
N ILE A 89 -0.49 -1.94 6.79
CA ILE A 89 0.51 -2.95 6.48
C ILE A 89 1.90 -2.49 6.95
N PRO A 90 2.74 -3.42 7.41
CA PRO A 90 4.11 -3.11 7.78
C PRO A 90 4.97 -2.77 6.56
N GLY A 91 5.91 -1.85 6.72
CA GLY A 91 6.91 -1.49 5.72
C GLY A 91 8.26 -2.17 5.96
N TRP A 92 8.24 -3.43 6.34
CA TRP A 92 9.39 -4.21 6.80
C TRP A 92 10.58 -4.27 5.83
N TRP A 93 10.32 -4.12 4.53
CA TRP A 93 11.36 -4.14 3.49
C TRP A 93 12.11 -2.82 3.35
N ARG A 94 11.73 -1.77 4.08
CA ARG A 94 12.44 -0.49 4.03
C ARG A 94 13.78 -0.60 4.70
N ASP A 95 14.74 0.09 4.12
CA ASP A 95 16.09 0.11 4.62
C ASP A 95 16.14 0.66 6.05
N THR A 96 17.00 0.08 6.84
CA THR A 96 17.07 0.22 8.31
C THR A 96 17.43 1.62 8.80
N GLU A 97 17.79 2.54 7.91
CA GLU A 97 18.16 3.93 8.28
C GLU A 97 16.98 4.71 8.89
N ASN A 98 15.75 4.33 8.55
CA ASN A 98 14.52 4.92 9.12
C ASN A 98 13.71 3.91 9.94
N LYS A 99 14.34 3.20 10.87
CA LYS A 99 13.67 2.27 11.81
C LYS A 99 12.52 2.88 12.61
N ARG A 100 12.39 4.21 12.58
CA ARG A 100 11.29 4.93 13.23
C ARG A 100 9.95 4.66 12.58
N TYR A 101 9.92 4.52 11.24
CA TYR A 101 8.69 4.36 10.48
C TYR A 101 8.43 2.91 10.15
N LYS A 102 7.28 2.42 10.59
CA LYS A 102 6.91 0.99 10.57
C LYS A 102 5.92 0.62 9.48
N ILE A 103 5.12 1.59 9.00
CA ILE A 103 4.02 1.33 8.08
C ILE A 103 4.39 1.55 6.62
N ASN A 104 3.59 0.95 5.73
CA ASN A 104 3.60 1.25 4.31
C ASN A 104 2.24 1.78 3.87
N GLY A 105 2.26 2.80 2.99
CA GLY A 105 1.08 3.45 2.46
C GLY A 105 0.21 2.59 1.53
N GLY A 106 0.61 1.36 1.23
CA GLY A 106 -0.12 0.48 0.33
C GLY A 106 -1.48 -0.01 0.84
N PHE A 107 -1.70 0.06 2.15
CA PHE A 107 -2.98 -0.27 2.75
C PHE A 107 -3.15 0.40 4.11
N PHE A 108 -4.33 1.02 4.31
CA PHE A 108 -4.81 1.55 5.58
C PHE A 108 -6.25 1.09 5.84
N LYS A 109 -6.59 0.92 7.12
CA LYS A 109 -7.97 0.74 7.56
C LYS A 109 -8.20 1.59 8.80
N TYR A 110 -9.23 2.44 8.77
CA TYR A 110 -9.50 3.39 9.85
C TYR A 110 -10.95 3.89 9.81
N TYR A 111 -11.40 4.49 10.89
CA TYR A 111 -12.64 5.28 10.93
C TYR A 111 -12.34 6.70 10.44
N PRO A 112 -12.96 7.19 9.35
CA PRO A 112 -12.67 8.52 8.79
C PRO A 112 -12.77 9.64 9.81
N LYS A 113 -13.81 9.62 10.65
CA LYS A 113 -14.03 10.66 11.68
C LYS A 113 -12.90 10.72 12.71
N ASP A 114 -12.30 9.59 13.07
CA ASP A 114 -11.19 9.55 14.01
C ASP A 114 -9.89 10.10 13.38
N CYS A 115 -9.80 10.13 12.04
CA CYS A 115 -8.64 10.61 11.29
C CYS A 115 -8.82 12.02 10.70
N ARG A 116 -9.97 12.66 10.92
CA ARG A 116 -10.29 13.95 10.32
C ARG A 116 -9.25 15.03 10.61
N TYR A 117 -8.68 15.06 11.81
CA TYR A 117 -7.64 15.99 12.20
C TYR A 117 -6.37 15.88 11.36
N ILE A 118 -6.03 14.68 10.85
CA ILE A 118 -4.88 14.44 9.95
C ILE A 118 -5.14 15.13 8.62
N TYR A 119 -6.34 14.93 8.05
CA TYR A 119 -6.76 15.61 6.83
C TYR A 119 -6.75 17.13 6.99
N ASP A 120 -7.37 17.64 8.05
CA ASP A 120 -7.47 19.09 8.30
C ASP A 120 -6.08 19.71 8.45
N LYS A 121 -5.16 19.03 9.14
CA LYS A 121 -3.76 19.45 9.26
C LYS A 121 -3.04 19.47 7.90
N PHE A 122 -3.22 18.43 7.09
CA PHE A 122 -2.64 18.39 5.76
C PHE A 122 -3.13 19.54 4.88
N MET A 123 -4.45 19.81 4.92
CA MET A 123 -5.10 20.80 4.07
C MET A 123 -4.76 22.25 4.45
N GLN A 124 -4.18 22.51 5.63
CA GLN A 124 -3.68 23.84 5.99
C GLN A 124 -2.52 24.28 5.09
N ASP A 125 -1.60 23.37 4.77
CA ASP A 125 -0.45 23.66 3.90
C ASP A 125 0.05 22.39 3.20
N PRO A 126 -0.65 21.89 2.17
CA PRO A 126 -0.24 20.68 1.47
C PRO A 126 1.14 20.76 0.80
N ASP A 127 1.52 21.93 0.29
CA ASP A 127 2.84 22.13 -0.31
C ASP A 127 3.96 21.93 0.72
N HIS A 128 3.78 22.50 1.91
CA HIS A 128 4.71 22.26 3.02
C HIS A 128 4.87 20.77 3.32
N TRP A 129 3.78 20.04 3.52
CA TRP A 129 3.83 18.65 3.93
C TRP A 129 4.39 17.73 2.84
N GLN A 130 4.04 17.98 1.58
CA GLN A 130 4.58 17.21 0.44
C GLN A 130 6.11 17.36 0.30
N ASN A 131 6.67 18.48 0.71
CA ASN A 131 8.11 18.76 0.67
C ASN A 131 8.84 18.48 1.99
N PHE A 132 8.14 18.41 3.12
CA PHE A 132 8.71 18.31 4.46
C PHE A 132 9.64 17.09 4.63
N TYR A 133 9.18 15.92 4.24
CA TYR A 133 9.93 14.68 4.39
C TYR A 133 11.11 14.55 3.42
N ILE A 134 11.03 15.19 2.26
CA ILE A 134 12.15 15.28 1.31
C ILE A 134 13.25 16.17 1.88
N LYS A 135 12.89 17.38 2.32
CA LYS A 135 13.83 18.34 2.90
C LYS A 135 14.57 17.79 4.12
N ARG A 136 13.98 16.82 4.80
CA ARG A 136 14.59 16.11 5.93
C ARG A 136 15.36 14.84 5.55
N GLY A 137 15.45 14.51 4.27
CA GLY A 137 16.13 13.30 3.78
C GLY A 137 15.41 11.99 4.12
N ILE A 138 14.12 12.06 4.53
CA ILE A 138 13.33 10.88 4.93
C ILE A 138 12.68 10.23 3.70
N ALA A 139 12.11 11.05 2.81
CA ALA A 139 11.48 10.59 1.58
C ALA A 139 12.39 10.85 0.37
N LYS A 140 12.47 9.89 -0.55
CA LYS A 140 13.25 10.02 -1.79
C LYS A 140 12.56 10.88 -2.86
N GLY A 141 11.29 11.21 -2.69
CA GLY A 141 10.52 12.03 -3.62
C GLY A 141 9.20 12.50 -3.00
N PRO A 142 8.55 13.52 -3.60
CA PRO A 142 7.39 14.19 -3.01
C PRO A 142 6.20 13.23 -2.78
N VAL A 143 6.10 12.21 -3.59
CA VAL A 143 5.01 11.24 -3.53
C VAL A 143 5.14 10.29 -2.34
N ASN A 144 6.37 9.96 -1.94
CA ASN A 144 6.65 8.99 -0.88
C ASN A 144 6.53 9.56 0.54
N GLY A 145 6.29 10.85 0.69
CA GLY A 145 6.17 11.53 1.98
C GLY A 145 4.88 11.20 2.72
N GLU A 146 3.82 10.84 2.00
CA GLU A 146 2.47 10.64 2.51
C GLU A 146 2.44 9.65 3.69
N GLN A 147 3.01 8.47 3.54
CA GLN A 147 2.99 7.45 4.57
C GLN A 147 3.69 7.87 5.88
N TYR A 148 4.75 8.66 5.78
CA TYR A 148 5.46 9.21 6.96
C TYR A 148 4.61 10.25 7.67
N PHE A 149 3.93 11.09 6.89
CA PHE A 149 2.99 12.07 7.42
C PHE A 149 1.84 11.39 8.17
N VAL A 150 1.26 10.36 7.58
CA VAL A 150 0.20 9.57 8.21
C VAL A 150 0.70 8.96 9.51
N GLU A 151 1.84 8.27 9.49
CA GLU A 151 2.37 7.61 10.70
C GLU A 151 2.70 8.61 11.82
N ASP A 152 3.34 9.74 11.49
CA ASP A 152 3.66 10.77 12.48
C ASP A 152 2.40 11.35 13.15
N ASN A 153 1.29 11.46 12.42
CA ASN A 153 0.04 12.01 12.98
C ASN A 153 -0.82 10.95 13.66
N VAL A 154 -0.88 9.74 13.11
CA VAL A 154 -1.57 8.61 13.77
C VAL A 154 -0.98 8.35 15.16
N ASN A 155 0.34 8.32 15.30
CA ASN A 155 1.01 8.09 16.59
C ASN A 155 0.78 9.19 17.63
N GLN A 156 0.14 10.31 17.29
CA GLN A 156 -0.18 11.37 18.25
C GLN A 156 -1.49 11.11 19.01
N GLU A 157 -2.51 10.56 18.33
CA GLU A 157 -3.86 10.48 18.90
C GLU A 157 -4.50 9.09 18.75
N LEU A 158 -3.95 8.22 17.89
CA LEU A 158 -4.53 6.91 17.58
C LEU A 158 -3.57 5.78 17.95
N GLU A 159 -4.13 4.61 18.23
CA GLU A 159 -3.37 3.38 18.36
C GLU A 159 -3.02 2.82 16.99
N LEU A 160 -1.74 2.86 16.61
CA LEU A 160 -1.25 2.27 15.38
C LEU A 160 -1.10 0.75 15.50
N ILE A 161 -1.81 0.02 14.66
CA ILE A 161 -1.76 -1.44 14.56
C ILE A 161 -1.21 -1.82 13.18
N THR A 162 -0.27 -2.75 13.13
CA THR A 162 0.15 -3.37 11.87
C THR A 162 -0.39 -4.78 11.76
N VAL A 163 -0.84 -5.16 10.56
CA VAL A 163 -1.13 -6.56 10.27
C VAL A 163 0.16 -7.39 10.35
N PRO A 164 0.08 -8.72 10.50
CA PRO A 164 1.28 -9.56 10.56
C PRO A 164 2.19 -9.33 9.34
N GLU A 165 3.51 -9.20 9.57
CA GLU A 165 4.50 -8.93 8.52
C GLU A 165 4.45 -9.97 7.40
N LYS A 166 4.26 -11.23 7.73
CA LYS A 166 4.16 -12.34 6.79
C LYS A 166 2.94 -12.30 5.87
N TRP A 167 1.96 -11.41 6.13
CA TRP A 167 0.79 -11.23 5.26
C TRP A 167 1.11 -10.42 4.00
N VAL A 168 2.21 -9.68 4.01
CA VAL A 168 2.54 -8.75 2.95
C VAL A 168 3.91 -9.06 2.36
N ALA A 169 3.94 -9.48 1.12
CA ALA A 169 5.16 -9.60 0.35
C ALA A 169 5.42 -8.31 -0.45
N ARG A 170 6.66 -7.90 -0.50
CA ARG A 170 7.12 -6.92 -1.46
C ARG A 170 7.59 -7.63 -2.72
N TRP A 171 7.18 -7.12 -3.89
CA TRP A 171 7.72 -7.58 -5.15
C TRP A 171 8.59 -6.49 -5.79
N CYS A 172 9.87 -6.75 -5.97
CA CYS A 172 10.77 -5.76 -6.56
C CYS A 172 10.54 -5.64 -8.06
N ALA A 173 10.74 -4.42 -8.59
CA ALA A 173 10.62 -4.15 -10.01
C ALA A 173 11.70 -4.90 -10.82
N LYS A 174 11.37 -5.20 -12.08
CA LYS A 174 12.32 -5.80 -13.04
C LYS A 174 13.56 -4.93 -13.21
N GLU A 175 13.41 -3.62 -13.14
CA GLU A 175 14.49 -2.62 -13.22
C GLU A 175 15.51 -2.74 -12.08
N GLU A 176 15.11 -3.20 -10.92
CA GLU A 176 16.03 -3.43 -9.80
C GLU A 176 17.03 -4.57 -10.07
N ILE A 177 16.81 -5.36 -11.10
CA ILE A 177 17.65 -6.49 -11.50
C ILE A 177 18.38 -6.24 -12.83
N GLY A 178 17.98 -5.18 -13.55
CA GLY A 178 18.52 -4.77 -14.85
C GLY A 178 17.63 -5.21 -16.01
N VAL A 179 17.03 -4.22 -16.68
CA VAL A 179 16.07 -4.46 -17.79
C VAL A 179 16.73 -5.04 -19.04
N LYS A 180 17.99 -4.70 -19.31
CA LYS A 180 18.69 -5.12 -20.54
C LYS A 180 19.00 -6.63 -20.59
N ASN A 181 19.08 -7.28 -19.44
CA ASN A 181 19.35 -8.72 -19.31
C ASN A 181 18.45 -9.31 -18.24
N PHE A 182 17.14 -9.08 -18.37
CA PHE A 182 16.16 -9.57 -17.42
C PHE A 182 16.23 -11.09 -17.33
N ASP A 183 16.49 -11.58 -16.11
CA ASP A 183 16.52 -12.99 -15.78
C ASP A 183 15.40 -13.26 -14.78
N LEU A 184 14.37 -13.95 -15.24
CA LEU A 184 13.19 -14.27 -14.43
C LEU A 184 13.57 -15.06 -13.16
N ASN A 185 14.51 -15.97 -13.25
CA ASN A 185 14.92 -16.78 -12.09
C ASN A 185 15.66 -15.95 -11.04
N LYS A 186 16.50 -15.00 -11.46
CA LYS A 186 17.14 -14.05 -10.55
C LYS A 186 16.12 -13.14 -9.87
N TRP A 187 15.13 -12.70 -10.61
CA TRP A 187 14.04 -11.86 -10.06
C TRP A 187 13.23 -12.63 -9.01
N LYS A 188 12.87 -13.89 -9.32
CA LYS A 188 12.22 -14.83 -8.39
C LYS A 188 13.06 -15.02 -7.12
N ALA A 189 14.32 -15.37 -7.28
CA ALA A 189 15.22 -15.62 -6.16
C ALA A 189 15.38 -14.40 -5.25
N LYS A 190 15.47 -13.19 -5.82
CA LYS A 190 15.57 -11.95 -5.03
C LYS A 190 14.31 -11.70 -4.20
N ASN A 191 13.14 -11.92 -4.76
CA ASN A 191 11.88 -11.76 -4.04
C ASN A 191 11.71 -12.82 -2.94
N ALA A 192 12.10 -14.07 -3.20
CA ALA A 192 12.12 -15.10 -2.18
C ALA A 192 13.07 -14.75 -1.04
N GLN A 193 14.28 -14.25 -1.32
CA GLN A 193 15.23 -13.81 -0.29
C GLN A 193 14.67 -12.67 0.58
N LEU A 194 13.98 -11.70 -0.03
CA LEU A 194 13.33 -10.61 0.70
C LEU A 194 12.28 -11.15 1.67
N TYR A 195 11.48 -12.11 1.23
CA TYR A 195 10.45 -12.71 2.06
C TYR A 195 11.05 -13.57 3.18
N ASN A 196 12.08 -14.35 2.89
CA ASN A 196 12.77 -15.19 3.86
C ASN A 196 13.40 -14.41 5.02
N LYS A 197 13.87 -13.19 4.76
CA LYS A 197 14.38 -12.29 5.81
C LYS A 197 13.36 -12.03 6.92
N ILE A 198 12.07 -12.11 6.63
CA ILE A 198 11.00 -11.75 7.57
C ILE A 198 10.40 -12.95 8.23
N THR A 199 10.20 -13.99 7.47
CA THR A 199 9.55 -15.19 7.97
C THR A 199 10.49 -16.06 8.79
N GLY A 200 11.82 -15.83 8.69
CA GLY A 200 12.83 -16.66 9.37
C GLY A 200 12.87 -18.11 8.87
N ASN A 201 12.16 -18.41 7.82
CA ASN A 201 12.09 -19.76 7.22
C ASN A 201 12.91 -19.78 5.94
N ASP A 202 13.54 -20.91 5.65
CA ASP A 202 14.03 -21.25 4.32
C ASP A 202 12.83 -21.41 3.38
N TYR A 203 12.24 -20.28 2.98
CA TYR A 203 11.16 -20.28 2.03
C TYR A 203 11.70 -20.69 0.66
N VAL A 204 11.59 -21.96 0.37
CA VAL A 204 11.81 -22.46 -0.97
C VAL A 204 10.58 -22.04 -1.77
N TYR A 205 10.79 -21.24 -2.80
CA TYR A 205 9.78 -20.91 -3.79
C TYR A 205 9.41 -22.19 -4.54
N LEU A 206 8.46 -22.93 -3.97
CA LEU A 206 8.03 -24.22 -4.51
C LEU A 206 7.04 -23.96 -5.64
N GLY A 207 7.52 -24.04 -6.87
CA GLY A 207 6.66 -24.32 -8.02
C GLY A 207 5.60 -23.27 -8.37
N GLY A 208 5.80 -22.01 -8.00
CA GLY A 208 4.93 -20.93 -8.45
C GLY A 208 3.78 -20.53 -7.53
N GLU A 209 3.69 -21.07 -6.33
CA GLU A 209 2.68 -20.68 -5.35
C GLU A 209 3.25 -19.70 -4.34
N PHE A 210 2.47 -18.66 -3.98
CA PHE A 210 2.79 -17.81 -2.85
C PHE A 210 2.62 -18.58 -1.56
N HIS A 211 3.49 -18.30 -0.58
CA HIS A 211 3.33 -18.87 0.75
C HIS A 211 1.90 -18.61 1.26
N PRO A 212 1.22 -19.59 1.90
CA PRO A 212 -0.18 -19.47 2.30
C PRO A 212 -0.46 -18.31 3.26
N ASP A 213 0.54 -17.83 3.98
CA ASP A 213 0.39 -16.68 4.87
C ASP A 213 0.32 -15.34 4.12
N ILE A 214 0.84 -15.25 2.88
CA ILE A 214 0.78 -14.00 2.11
C ILE A 214 -0.67 -13.73 1.71
N LYS A 215 -1.15 -12.52 1.98
CA LYS A 215 -2.49 -12.03 1.61
C LYS A 215 -2.40 -11.01 0.48
N MET A 216 -1.33 -10.23 0.48
CA MET A 216 -1.10 -9.17 -0.50
C MET A 216 0.36 -9.13 -0.94
N VAL A 217 0.57 -8.99 -2.24
CA VAL A 217 1.86 -8.66 -2.83
C VAL A 217 1.83 -7.20 -3.24
N HIS A 218 2.73 -6.39 -2.67
CA HIS A 218 2.86 -4.97 -2.98
C HIS A 218 3.98 -4.77 -3.99
N PHE A 219 3.63 -4.25 -5.15
CA PHE A 219 4.60 -3.89 -6.18
C PHE A 219 5.21 -2.53 -5.86
N THR A 220 6.54 -2.47 -5.90
CA THR A 220 7.24 -1.20 -5.74
C THR A 220 7.74 -0.76 -7.11
N HIS A 221 7.33 0.40 -7.55
CA HIS A 221 7.57 1.00 -8.85
C HIS A 221 6.52 0.73 -9.93
N ALA A 222 6.30 1.76 -10.72
CA ALA A 222 5.24 1.89 -11.72
C ALA A 222 5.39 1.05 -12.98
N THR A 223 6.40 0.28 -13.07
CA THR A 223 6.69 -0.56 -14.23
C THR A 223 6.07 -1.94 -14.11
N ASN A 224 5.61 -2.31 -12.92
CA ASN A 224 4.84 -3.54 -12.73
C ASN A 224 3.40 -3.29 -13.21
N LYS A 225 3.13 -3.66 -14.44
CA LYS A 225 1.81 -3.59 -15.07
C LYS A 225 1.05 -4.90 -14.87
N PRO A 226 -0.28 -4.94 -15.08
CA PRO A 226 -1.07 -6.18 -14.94
C PRO A 226 -0.53 -7.38 -15.74
N HIS A 227 0.09 -7.15 -16.90
CA HIS A 227 0.73 -8.24 -17.64
C HIS A 227 2.01 -8.80 -16.96
N ASP A 228 2.64 -8.03 -16.08
CA ASP A 228 3.71 -8.55 -15.22
C ASP A 228 3.12 -9.50 -14.15
N TRP A 229 1.81 -9.42 -13.91
CA TRP A 229 1.10 -10.36 -13.03
C TRP A 229 0.92 -11.74 -13.68
N GLU A 230 0.92 -11.86 -15.00
CA GLU A 230 0.97 -13.14 -15.69
C GLU A 230 2.27 -13.87 -15.38
N ASP A 231 3.40 -13.17 -15.40
CA ASP A 231 4.69 -13.73 -14.96
C ASP A 231 4.63 -14.21 -13.49
N ILE A 232 3.81 -13.55 -12.66
CA ILE A 232 3.56 -13.94 -11.28
C ILE A 232 2.53 -15.10 -11.23
N ASN A 233 1.56 -15.13 -12.12
CA ASN A 233 0.55 -16.18 -12.22
C ASN A 233 1.09 -17.47 -12.84
N GLU A 234 2.14 -17.42 -13.64
CA GLU A 234 2.91 -18.61 -14.06
C GLU A 234 3.60 -19.30 -12.88
N PHE A 235 3.53 -18.70 -11.69
CA PHE A 235 3.94 -19.26 -10.40
C PHE A 235 2.79 -19.90 -9.62
N ARG A 236 1.61 -19.99 -10.20
CA ARG A 236 0.47 -20.71 -9.61
C ARG A 236 0.47 -22.16 -10.01
#